data_006af0382da0308ea0f7314457f5b412
#
_entry.id   006af0382da0308ea0f7314457f5b412
#
_cell.length_a   1.000
_cell.length_b   1.000
_cell.length_c   1.000
_cell.angle_alpha   90.00
_cell.angle_beta   90.00
_cell.angle_gamma   90.00
#
_symmetry.space_group_name_H-M   'P 1'
#
loop_
_entity.id
_entity.type
_entity.pdbx_description
1 polymer ?
#
loop_
_entity_poly.entity_id
_entity_poly.type
_entity_poly.pdbx_seq_one_letter_code
_entity_poly.pdbx_strand_id
1 'polypeptide(L)'
;MILKRENDRRILFPWEGRGGLRRFIELGRVRPIALGLAIATLLVLIGLHEHREAGIRRTRATLLGVRPAIEAYMADHDGGCPPALAALPDQYARFKEPPTDAWGHQLRLICPADRLGKSYVLESGGPDGVPGGLDRIQ
;
A
#
# COMPACT_ATOMS: atom_id res chain seq x y z
N MET A 1 64.98 -45.75 1.48
CA MET A 1 63.56 -45.70 1.07
C MET A 1 62.94 -44.51 1.80
N ILE A 2 62.86 -43.37 1.12
CA ILE A 2 62.47 -42.08 1.72
C ILE A 2 61.00 -41.83 1.42
N LEU A 3 60.17 -41.91 2.43
CA LEU A 3 58.74 -41.58 2.32
C LEU A 3 58.54 -40.03 2.27
N LYS A 4 58.17 -39.59 1.11
CA LYS A 4 57.82 -38.20 0.81
C LYS A 4 56.55 -37.81 1.59
N ARG A 5 56.71 -36.90 2.54
CA ARG A 5 55.64 -36.33 3.33
C ARG A 5 54.88 -35.36 2.43
N GLU A 6 53.71 -35.77 1.99
CA GLU A 6 52.77 -34.94 1.22
C GLU A 6 52.26 -33.84 2.12
N ASN A 7 52.56 -32.61 1.73
CA ASN A 7 52.25 -31.38 2.48
C ASN A 7 50.78 -31.03 2.21
N ASP A 8 49.90 -31.55 3.03
CA ASP A 8 48.46 -31.26 2.97
C ASP A 8 48.23 -29.78 3.35
N ARG A 9 48.30 -28.91 2.34
CA ARG A 9 47.97 -27.50 2.47
C ARG A 9 46.44 -27.37 2.61
N ARG A 10 45.95 -27.54 3.82
CA ARG A 10 44.55 -27.15 4.14
C ARG A 10 44.42 -25.64 3.94
N ILE A 11 43.73 -25.25 2.89
CA ILE A 11 43.31 -23.88 2.67
C ILE A 11 42.26 -23.60 3.73
N LEU A 12 42.68 -22.99 4.85
CA LEU A 12 41.73 -22.50 5.88
C LEU A 12 41.05 -21.24 5.35
N PHE A 13 39.82 -21.39 4.98
CA PHE A 13 38.98 -20.23 4.66
C PHE A 13 38.80 -19.38 5.91
N PRO A 14 38.82 -18.02 5.81
CA PRO A 14 38.73 -17.12 6.95
C PRO A 14 37.47 -17.30 7.80
N TRP A 15 36.44 -17.95 7.27
CA TRP A 15 35.16 -18.21 7.95
C TRP A 15 35.11 -19.59 8.66
N GLU A 16 36.09 -20.46 8.47
CA GLU A 16 36.17 -21.77 9.17
C GLU A 16 36.68 -21.66 10.61
N GLY A 17 37.06 -20.46 11.05
CA GLY A 17 37.46 -20.20 12.43
C GLY A 17 36.29 -20.51 13.37
N ARG A 18 36.40 -21.64 14.08
CA ARG A 18 35.46 -22.07 15.10
C ARG A 18 35.20 -20.95 16.10
N GLY A 19 34.11 -20.20 15.94
CA GLY A 19 33.60 -19.41 17.04
C GLY A 19 33.28 -17.93 16.83
N GLY A 20 33.47 -17.32 15.63
CA GLY A 20 33.19 -15.88 15.48
C GLY A 20 31.73 -15.47 15.77
N LEU A 21 30.78 -16.05 15.10
CA LEU A 21 29.36 -15.75 15.27
C LEU A 21 28.75 -16.39 16.53
N ARG A 22 29.18 -17.60 16.88
CA ARG A 22 28.67 -18.30 18.07
C ARG A 22 29.03 -17.57 19.37
N ARG A 23 30.20 -16.94 19.43
CA ARG A 23 30.66 -16.16 20.59
C ARG A 23 29.90 -14.85 20.77
N PHE A 24 29.44 -14.24 19.69
CA PHE A 24 28.53 -13.07 19.73
C PHE A 24 27.10 -13.44 20.20
N ILE A 25 26.65 -14.65 19.85
CA ILE A 25 25.32 -15.15 20.26
C ILE A 25 25.34 -15.67 21.70
N GLU A 26 26.48 -16.10 22.23
CA GLU A 26 26.64 -16.55 23.61
C GLU A 26 26.73 -15.41 24.63
N LEU A 27 26.91 -14.16 24.20
CA LEU A 27 26.75 -12.99 25.07
C LEU A 27 25.25 -12.87 25.46
N GLY A 28 24.90 -13.37 26.64
CA GLY A 28 23.54 -13.47 27.15
C GLY A 28 22.72 -12.16 27.15
N ARG A 29 23.37 -11.03 26.81
CA ARG A 29 22.73 -9.71 26.61
C ARG A 29 22.26 -9.46 25.19
N VAL A 30 22.77 -10.14 24.17
CA VAL A 30 22.40 -9.90 22.75
C VAL A 30 21.07 -10.55 22.42
N ARG A 31 20.75 -11.69 23.04
CA ARG A 31 19.47 -12.40 22.83
C ARG A 31 18.24 -11.54 23.18
N PRO A 32 18.13 -10.91 24.36
CA PRO A 32 16.98 -10.11 24.69
C PRO A 32 16.86 -8.85 23.79
N ILE A 33 18.00 -8.25 23.40
CA ILE A 33 18.01 -7.10 22.48
C ILE A 33 17.53 -7.51 21.09
N ALA A 34 18.04 -8.61 20.54
CA ALA A 34 17.60 -9.12 19.25
C ALA A 34 16.12 -9.50 19.24
N LEU A 35 15.63 -10.13 20.32
CA LEU A 35 14.22 -10.45 20.48
C LEU A 35 13.37 -9.18 20.56
N GLY A 36 13.82 -8.19 21.33
CA GLY A 36 13.13 -6.89 21.44
C GLY A 36 13.03 -6.17 20.09
N LEU A 37 14.12 -6.13 19.31
CA LEU A 37 14.12 -5.56 17.98
C LEU A 37 13.19 -6.32 17.03
N ALA A 38 13.19 -7.65 17.08
CA ALA A 38 12.30 -8.47 16.24
C ALA A 38 10.83 -8.20 16.55
N ILE A 39 10.47 -8.11 17.84
CA ILE A 39 9.11 -7.79 18.27
C ILE A 39 8.75 -6.36 17.84
N ALA A 40 9.62 -5.39 18.05
CA ALA A 40 9.36 -4.01 17.63
C ALA A 40 9.15 -3.89 16.12
N THR A 41 9.99 -4.55 15.32
CA THR A 41 9.84 -4.60 13.85
C THR A 41 8.50 -5.22 13.46
N LEU A 42 8.12 -6.32 14.08
CA LEU A 42 6.85 -6.99 13.82
C LEU A 42 5.66 -6.08 14.14
N LEU A 43 5.68 -5.39 15.27
CA LEU A 43 4.62 -4.45 15.65
C LEU A 43 4.52 -3.27 14.67
N VAL A 44 5.64 -2.74 14.20
CA VAL A 44 5.66 -1.69 13.18
C VAL A 44 5.05 -2.19 11.87
N LEU A 45 5.42 -3.38 11.42
CA LEU A 45 4.87 -3.97 10.18
C LEU A 45 3.37 -4.20 10.28
N ILE A 46 2.89 -4.72 11.41
CA ILE A 46 1.45 -4.88 11.66
C ILE A 46 0.75 -3.52 11.65
N GLY A 47 1.30 -2.52 12.34
CA GLY A 47 0.73 -1.17 12.38
C GLY A 47 0.63 -0.52 11.00
N LEU A 48 1.66 -0.66 10.15
CA LEU A 48 1.65 -0.17 8.78
C LEU A 48 0.61 -0.90 7.91
N HIS A 49 0.49 -2.21 8.08
CA HIS A 49 -0.50 -3.02 7.38
C HIS A 49 -1.93 -2.58 7.74
N GLU A 50 -2.24 -2.48 9.03
CA GLU A 50 -3.55 -2.04 9.52
C GLU A 50 -3.89 -0.62 9.06
N HIS A 51 -2.91 0.28 9.06
CA HIS A 51 -3.11 1.65 8.59
C HIS A 51 -3.49 1.70 7.10
N ARG A 52 -2.83 0.89 6.28
CA ARG A 52 -3.14 0.77 4.84
C ARG A 52 -4.54 0.21 4.61
N GLU A 53 -4.90 -0.86 5.30
CA GLU A 53 -6.23 -1.47 5.21
C GLU A 53 -7.35 -0.51 5.65
N ALA A 54 -7.12 0.23 6.74
CA ALA A 54 -8.05 1.25 7.19
C ALA A 54 -8.24 2.36 6.14
N GLY A 55 -7.16 2.79 5.48
CA GLY A 55 -7.20 3.74 4.38
C GLY A 55 -8.06 3.25 3.21
N ILE A 56 -7.86 2.00 2.78
CA ILE A 56 -8.64 1.38 1.70
C ILE A 56 -10.12 1.35 2.06
N ARG A 57 -10.48 0.90 3.28
CA ARG A 57 -11.89 0.86 3.74
C ARG A 57 -12.52 2.25 3.74
N ARG A 58 -11.79 3.26 4.25
CA ARG A 58 -12.28 4.65 4.28
C ARG A 58 -12.49 5.19 2.86
N THR A 59 -11.55 4.98 1.95
CA THR A 59 -11.66 5.42 0.55
C THR A 59 -12.85 4.76 -0.14
N ARG A 60 -13.08 3.46 0.05
CA ARG A 60 -14.27 2.77 -0.47
C ARG A 60 -15.57 3.36 0.07
N ALA A 61 -15.63 3.68 1.36
CA ALA A 61 -16.80 4.33 1.94
C ALA A 61 -17.05 5.71 1.32
N THR A 62 -15.98 6.49 1.06
CA THR A 62 -16.09 7.79 0.36
C THR A 62 -16.61 7.61 -1.07
N LEU A 63 -16.06 6.65 -1.83
CA LEU A 63 -16.52 6.35 -3.20
C LEU A 63 -18.00 5.97 -3.22
N LEU A 64 -18.45 5.11 -2.30
CA LEU A 64 -19.85 4.73 -2.18
C LEU A 64 -20.76 5.90 -1.77
N GLY A 65 -20.25 6.82 -0.95
CA GLY A 65 -20.97 8.02 -0.54
C GLY A 65 -21.15 9.05 -1.65
N VAL A 66 -20.25 9.08 -2.63
CA VAL A 66 -20.29 10.02 -3.77
C VAL A 66 -21.20 9.51 -4.90
N ARG A 67 -21.31 8.20 -5.08
CA ARG A 67 -22.10 7.58 -6.16
C ARG A 67 -23.53 8.12 -6.28
N PRO A 68 -24.32 8.22 -5.20
CA PRO A 68 -25.71 8.72 -5.31
C PRO A 68 -25.81 10.14 -5.88
N ALA A 69 -24.80 10.98 -5.61
CA ALA A 69 -24.76 12.33 -6.15
C ALA A 69 -24.58 12.36 -7.67
N ILE A 70 -23.70 11.49 -8.19
CA ILE A 70 -23.46 11.33 -9.62
C ILE A 70 -24.70 10.73 -10.30
N GLU A 71 -25.28 9.69 -9.70
CA GLU A 71 -26.45 9.01 -10.24
C GLU A 71 -27.67 9.94 -10.28
N ALA A 72 -27.88 10.74 -9.25
CA ALA A 72 -28.95 11.75 -9.24
C ALA A 72 -28.74 12.82 -10.33
N TYR A 73 -27.50 13.30 -10.50
CA TYR A 73 -27.18 14.24 -11.57
C TYR A 73 -27.48 13.64 -12.95
N MET A 74 -27.03 12.41 -13.20
CA MET A 74 -27.27 11.73 -14.47
C MET A 74 -28.74 11.44 -14.74
N ALA A 75 -29.53 11.13 -13.70
CA ALA A 75 -30.97 10.92 -13.83
C ALA A 75 -31.71 12.20 -14.29
N ASP A 76 -31.28 13.36 -13.78
CA ASP A 76 -31.91 14.65 -14.13
C ASP A 76 -31.37 15.24 -15.47
N HIS A 77 -30.32 14.66 -16.04
CA HIS A 77 -29.69 15.13 -17.28
C HIS A 77 -29.66 14.08 -18.39
N ASP A 78 -30.67 13.21 -18.46
CA ASP A 78 -30.82 12.18 -19.51
C ASP A 78 -29.59 11.28 -19.66
N GLY A 79 -28.96 10.93 -18.55
CA GLY A 79 -27.72 10.13 -18.54
C GLY A 79 -26.44 10.94 -18.84
N GLY A 80 -26.55 12.26 -18.96
CA GLY A 80 -25.42 13.15 -19.18
C GLY A 80 -24.40 13.12 -18.04
N CYS A 81 -23.12 13.12 -18.41
CA CYS A 81 -22.01 13.10 -17.46
C CYS A 81 -21.79 14.47 -16.80
N PRO A 82 -21.56 14.53 -15.49
CA PRO A 82 -21.06 15.76 -14.88
C PRO A 82 -19.62 16.03 -15.37
N PRO A 83 -19.27 17.30 -15.62
CA PRO A 83 -17.95 17.66 -16.17
C PRO A 83 -16.81 17.35 -15.20
N ALA A 84 -17.06 17.45 -13.90
CA ALA A 84 -16.14 17.07 -12.84
C ALA A 84 -16.90 16.88 -11.52
N LEU A 85 -16.31 16.17 -10.55
CA LEU A 85 -16.89 16.06 -9.20
C LEU A 85 -17.01 17.42 -8.49
N ALA A 86 -16.04 18.30 -8.70
CA ALA A 86 -16.03 19.66 -8.15
C ALA A 86 -17.07 20.58 -8.78
N ALA A 87 -17.59 20.23 -9.95
CA ALA A 87 -18.61 21.01 -10.67
C ALA A 87 -20.03 20.50 -10.45
N LEU A 88 -20.22 19.50 -9.59
CA LEU A 88 -21.55 19.03 -9.19
C LEU A 88 -22.29 20.15 -8.43
N PRO A 89 -23.50 20.53 -8.84
CA PRO A 89 -24.31 21.50 -8.10
C PRO A 89 -24.60 21.05 -6.68
N ASP A 90 -24.70 21.99 -5.73
CA ASP A 90 -24.93 21.73 -4.31
C ASP A 90 -26.20 20.91 -4.03
N GLN A 91 -27.18 20.98 -4.92
CA GLN A 91 -28.43 20.19 -4.80
C GLN A 91 -28.20 18.67 -4.89
N TYR A 92 -27.12 18.22 -5.57
CA TYR A 92 -26.73 16.80 -5.68
C TYR A 92 -25.59 16.47 -4.71
N ALA A 93 -24.63 17.41 -4.57
CA ALA A 93 -23.45 17.23 -3.76
C ALA A 93 -23.73 17.55 -2.28
N ARG A 94 -23.73 16.55 -1.42
CA ARG A 94 -23.81 16.75 0.04
C ARG A 94 -22.46 17.09 0.69
N PHE A 95 -21.45 17.35 -0.12
CA PHE A 95 -20.10 17.70 0.33
C PHE A 95 -19.76 19.13 -0.08
N LYS A 96 -19.18 19.90 0.86
CA LYS A 96 -18.79 21.30 0.63
C LYS A 96 -17.49 21.43 -0.17
N GLU A 97 -16.66 20.41 -0.12
CA GLU A 97 -15.35 20.35 -0.79
C GLU A 97 -15.27 19.09 -1.65
N PRO A 98 -14.51 19.10 -2.76
CA PRO A 98 -14.32 17.92 -3.58
C PRO A 98 -13.86 16.74 -2.73
N PRO A 99 -14.50 15.56 -2.83
CA PRO A 99 -14.18 14.43 -2.00
C PRO A 99 -12.77 13.92 -2.29
N THR A 100 -12.03 13.64 -1.23
CA THR A 100 -10.69 13.09 -1.27
C THR A 100 -10.68 11.67 -0.73
N ASP A 101 -9.66 10.92 -1.11
CA ASP A 101 -9.40 9.60 -0.55
C ASP A 101 -8.79 9.69 0.87
N ALA A 102 -8.48 8.56 1.48
CA ALA A 102 -7.91 8.50 2.82
C ALA A 102 -6.47 9.06 2.92
N TRP A 103 -5.82 9.26 1.79
CA TRP A 103 -4.45 9.82 1.69
C TRP A 103 -4.43 11.28 1.24
N GLY A 104 -5.63 11.89 1.03
CA GLY A 104 -5.77 13.30 0.65
C GLY A 104 -5.76 13.56 -0.86
N HIS A 105 -5.73 12.53 -1.71
CA HIS A 105 -5.80 12.69 -3.15
C HIS A 105 -7.26 12.86 -3.60
N GLN A 106 -7.47 13.71 -4.61
CA GLN A 106 -8.81 13.91 -5.18
C GLN A 106 -9.28 12.66 -5.92
N LEU A 107 -10.57 12.34 -5.75
CA LEU A 107 -11.22 11.28 -6.51
C LEU A 107 -11.36 11.69 -7.97
N ARG A 108 -11.15 10.74 -8.87
CA ARG A 108 -11.26 10.93 -10.31
C ARG A 108 -12.53 10.32 -10.85
N LEU A 109 -13.30 11.12 -11.57
CA LEU A 109 -14.47 10.68 -12.32
C LEU A 109 -14.07 10.47 -13.80
N ILE A 110 -14.35 9.30 -14.31
CA ILE A 110 -14.25 8.98 -15.74
C ILE A 110 -15.67 8.75 -16.24
N CYS A 111 -16.15 9.67 -17.06
CA CYS A 111 -17.49 9.65 -17.60
C CYS A 111 -17.49 10.33 -19.00
N PRO A 112 -18.02 9.70 -20.03
CA PRO A 112 -18.54 8.35 -20.08
C PRO A 112 -17.43 7.28 -19.99
N ALA A 113 -17.79 6.11 -19.46
CA ALA A 113 -16.85 4.98 -19.30
C ALA A 113 -17.21 3.81 -20.24
N ASP A 114 -17.62 4.11 -21.47
CA ASP A 114 -18.11 3.14 -22.45
C ASP A 114 -17.13 1.99 -22.72
N ARG A 115 -15.82 2.30 -22.72
CA ARG A 115 -14.76 1.29 -22.88
C ARG A 115 -14.73 0.23 -21.80
N LEU A 116 -15.33 0.51 -20.64
CA LEU A 116 -15.39 -0.38 -19.48
C LEU A 116 -16.78 -1.01 -19.31
N GLY A 117 -17.71 -0.76 -20.25
CA GLY A 117 -19.11 -1.23 -20.19
C GLY A 117 -19.90 -0.65 -19.00
N LYS A 118 -19.49 0.53 -18.52
CA LYS A 118 -20.14 1.25 -17.41
C LYS A 118 -20.47 2.67 -17.85
N SER A 119 -21.53 3.25 -17.28
CA SER A 119 -21.90 4.63 -17.55
C SER A 119 -20.81 5.60 -17.04
N TYR A 120 -20.24 5.31 -15.88
CA TYR A 120 -19.13 6.06 -15.31
C TYR A 120 -18.24 5.16 -14.45
N VAL A 121 -17.03 5.61 -14.18
CA VAL A 121 -16.10 5.01 -13.21
C VAL A 121 -15.58 6.10 -12.29
N LEU A 122 -15.67 5.83 -11.00
CA LEU A 122 -15.10 6.66 -9.95
C LEU A 122 -13.91 5.91 -9.35
N GLU A 123 -12.74 6.53 -9.35
CA GLU A 123 -11.51 5.90 -8.87
C GLU A 123 -10.67 6.82 -7.98
N SER A 124 -9.93 6.22 -7.08
CA SER A 124 -8.83 6.84 -6.33
C SER A 124 -7.51 6.27 -6.82
N GLY A 125 -6.47 7.10 -6.85
CA GLY A 125 -5.10 6.67 -7.15
C GLY A 125 -4.47 5.80 -6.05
N GLY A 126 -5.11 5.67 -4.88
CA GLY A 126 -4.56 4.92 -3.77
C GLY A 126 -3.46 5.66 -3.01
N PRO A 127 -2.62 4.95 -2.23
CA PRO A 127 -1.60 5.56 -1.39
C PRO A 127 -0.55 6.37 -2.14
N ASP A 128 -0.25 6.02 -3.38
CA ASP A 128 0.74 6.69 -4.23
C ASP A 128 0.15 7.83 -5.07
N GLY A 129 -1.18 7.95 -5.11
CA GLY A 129 -1.89 8.97 -5.86
C GLY A 129 -1.79 8.83 -7.39
N VAL A 130 -1.23 7.71 -7.90
CA VAL A 130 -1.02 7.51 -9.34
C VAL A 130 -2.28 6.98 -10.01
N PRO A 131 -2.89 7.72 -10.93
CA PRO A 131 -4.09 7.27 -11.65
C PRO A 131 -3.80 6.00 -12.46
N GLY A 132 -4.63 4.97 -12.30
CA GLY A 132 -4.48 3.72 -13.05
C GLY A 132 -3.39 2.78 -12.55
N GLY A 133 -2.74 3.08 -11.41
CA GLY A 133 -1.77 2.21 -10.76
C GLY A 133 -2.37 0.90 -10.25
N LEU A 134 -1.50 0.00 -9.75
CA LEU A 134 -1.92 -1.29 -9.17
C LEU A 134 -2.72 -1.10 -7.88
N ASP A 135 -2.53 0.00 -7.19
CA ASP A 135 -3.16 0.36 -5.91
C ASP A 135 -4.47 1.16 -6.06
N ARG A 136 -4.98 1.32 -7.30
CA ARG A 136 -6.23 2.04 -7.54
C ARG A 136 -7.42 1.36 -6.87
N ILE A 137 -8.32 2.18 -6.32
CA ILE A 137 -9.55 1.75 -5.66
C ILE A 137 -10.75 2.26 -6.48
N GLN A 138 -11.69 1.37 -6.79
CA GLN A 138 -12.91 1.65 -7.56
C GLN A 138 -14.17 1.29 -6.76
#